data_2cf7ca76fb2ba0cd2653871e4b65383f
#
_entry.id   2cf7ca76fb2ba0cd2653871e4b65383f
#
_cell.length_a   1.000
_cell.length_b   1.000
_cell.length_c   1.000
_cell.angle_alpha   90.00
_cell.angle_beta   90.00
_cell.angle_gamma   90.00
#
_symmetry.space_group_name_H-M   'P 1'
#
loop_
_entity.id
_entity.type
_entity.pdbx_description
1 polymer ?
#
loop_
_entity_poly.entity_id
_entity_poly.type
_entity_poly.pdbx_seq_one_letter_code
_entity_poly.pdbx_strand_id
1 'polypeptide(L)'
;MNKFSDKLLGFECDIPNGWDVLPGAWARKAKLTAASTSGKVEELLKANTNTPFLSLQATQNDPCESIPMIQYTAKSLQVVHYMGGPDGVIDTVIAQMESAYPDFHLVQRLSPYLVAGAAGAYMKAGMSVLNEHGVKFSCVSEVILLLASRYCLIVGFSGPSDPDKRPAADFDAIIRSIRIV
;
A
#
# COMPACT_ATOMS: atom_id res chain seq x y z
N MET A 1 -1.28 1.47 -21.05
CA MET A 1 -1.11 1.88 -19.65
C MET A 1 -2.40 2.53 -19.20
N ASN A 2 -3.08 1.94 -18.23
CA ASN A 2 -4.33 2.48 -17.70
C ASN A 2 -4.01 3.47 -16.57
N LYS A 3 -4.96 4.36 -16.24
CA LYS A 3 -4.80 5.32 -15.15
C LYS A 3 -5.92 5.13 -14.13
N PHE A 4 -5.56 5.11 -12.85
CA PHE A 4 -6.52 5.22 -11.76
C PHE A 4 -6.53 6.65 -11.22
N SER A 5 -7.70 7.17 -10.92
CA SER A 5 -7.87 8.49 -10.31
C SER A 5 -8.99 8.45 -9.26
N ASP A 6 -8.72 8.97 -8.08
CA ASP A 6 -9.70 9.21 -7.03
C ASP A 6 -9.79 10.72 -6.74
N LYS A 7 -10.87 11.35 -7.20
CA LYS A 7 -11.10 12.79 -7.07
C LYS A 7 -11.29 13.23 -5.62
N LEU A 8 -11.79 12.35 -4.74
CA LEU A 8 -12.04 12.68 -3.33
C LEU A 8 -10.72 12.84 -2.58
N LEU A 9 -9.78 11.94 -2.84
CA LEU A 9 -8.43 11.98 -2.27
C LEU A 9 -7.49 12.90 -3.05
N GLY A 10 -7.82 13.29 -4.28
CA GLY A 10 -6.89 13.97 -5.18
C GLY A 10 -5.72 13.05 -5.55
N PHE A 11 -5.98 11.75 -5.71
CA PHE A 11 -4.96 10.75 -5.96
C PHE A 11 -5.02 10.23 -7.39
N GLU A 12 -3.87 10.10 -8.03
CA GLU A 12 -3.73 9.45 -9.32
C GLU A 12 -2.51 8.52 -9.34
N CYS A 13 -2.60 7.41 -10.06
CA CYS A 13 -1.45 6.57 -10.41
C CYS A 13 -1.66 5.87 -11.75
N ASP A 14 -0.55 5.49 -12.38
CA ASP A 14 -0.58 4.66 -13.59
C ASP A 14 -0.65 3.18 -13.20
N ILE A 15 -1.37 2.41 -14.02
CA ILE A 15 -1.51 0.96 -13.85
C ILE A 15 -0.79 0.30 -15.04
N PRO A 16 0.31 -0.44 -14.83
CA PRO A 16 0.99 -1.16 -15.88
C PRO A 16 0.10 -2.22 -16.53
N ASN A 17 0.45 -2.61 -17.75
CA ASN A 17 -0.20 -3.75 -18.39
C ASN A 17 0.07 -5.04 -17.58
N GLY A 18 -0.90 -5.92 -17.49
CA GLY A 18 -0.79 -7.15 -16.70
C GLY A 18 -1.08 -6.96 -15.21
N TRP A 19 -1.67 -5.82 -14.83
CA TRP A 19 -2.18 -5.57 -13.48
C TRP A 19 -3.68 -5.32 -13.52
N ASP A 20 -4.41 -6.02 -12.65
CA ASP A 20 -5.84 -5.86 -12.47
C ASP A 20 -6.13 -4.97 -11.27
N VAL A 21 -7.16 -4.14 -11.42
CA VAL A 21 -7.71 -3.32 -10.33
C VAL A 21 -8.70 -4.17 -9.55
N LEU A 22 -8.37 -4.47 -8.29
CA LEU A 22 -9.32 -5.09 -7.37
C LEU A 22 -10.16 -3.99 -6.70
N PRO A 23 -11.49 -4.01 -6.88
CA PRO A 23 -12.35 -3.01 -6.26
C PRO A 23 -12.30 -3.15 -4.75
N GLY A 24 -11.61 -2.24 -4.08
CA GLY A 24 -11.56 -2.16 -2.63
C GLY A 24 -12.95 -1.91 -2.03
N ALA A 25 -13.17 -2.42 -0.82
CA ALA A 25 -14.42 -2.19 -0.08
C ALA A 25 -14.73 -0.69 0.08
N TRP A 26 -13.70 0.14 0.06
CA TRP A 26 -13.82 1.59 0.17
C TRP A 26 -14.35 2.26 -1.10
N ALA A 27 -13.92 1.81 -2.28
CA ALA A 27 -14.42 2.32 -3.56
C ALA A 27 -15.94 2.13 -3.72
N ARG A 28 -16.48 1.07 -3.11
CA ARG A 28 -17.93 0.83 -3.06
C ARG A 28 -18.64 1.80 -2.10
N LYS A 29 -18.06 2.12 -0.95
CA LYS A 29 -18.63 3.08 0.01
C LYS A 29 -18.49 4.52 -0.47
N ALA A 30 -17.37 4.90 -1.10
CA ALA A 30 -17.14 6.25 -1.61
C ALA A 30 -18.12 6.62 -2.74
N LYS A 31 -18.52 5.67 -3.59
CA LYS A 31 -19.58 5.88 -4.61
C LYS A 31 -20.94 6.19 -3.98
N LEU A 32 -21.23 5.67 -2.80
CA LEU A 32 -22.48 5.93 -2.06
C LEU A 32 -22.45 7.27 -1.31
N THR A 33 -21.26 7.83 -1.06
CA THR A 33 -21.07 9.04 -0.23
C THR A 33 -20.63 10.26 -1.04
N ALA A 34 -20.43 10.14 -2.35
CA ALA A 34 -19.90 11.18 -3.25
C ALA A 34 -20.73 12.48 -3.35
N ALA A 35 -21.79 12.61 -2.55
CA ALA A 35 -22.67 13.79 -2.51
C ALA A 35 -22.29 14.83 -1.46
N SER A 36 -21.08 14.82 -0.83
CA SER A 36 -20.88 15.70 0.31
C SER A 36 -19.46 16.20 0.57
N THR A 37 -19.36 17.50 0.72
CA THR A 37 -18.51 18.46 1.42
C THR A 37 -17.24 17.97 2.17
N SER A 38 -16.18 18.79 2.15
CA SER A 38 -14.82 18.58 2.65
C SER A 38 -14.65 18.02 4.07
N GLY A 39 -15.60 18.20 4.99
CA GLY A 39 -15.56 17.61 6.34
C GLY A 39 -15.69 16.09 6.38
N LYS A 40 -16.26 15.49 5.36
CA LYS A 40 -16.49 14.04 5.29
C LYS A 40 -15.27 13.22 4.84
N VAL A 41 -14.25 13.83 4.26
CA VAL A 41 -13.00 13.12 3.94
C VAL A 41 -12.31 12.66 5.21
N GLU A 42 -12.20 13.54 6.21
CA GLU A 42 -11.55 13.20 7.50
C GLU A 42 -12.32 12.10 8.23
N GLU A 43 -13.66 12.16 8.25
CA GLU A 43 -14.49 11.09 8.83
C GLU A 43 -14.34 9.77 8.10
N LEU A 44 -14.26 9.79 6.75
CA LEU A 44 -14.01 8.59 5.94
C LEU A 44 -12.64 8.00 6.21
N LEU A 45 -11.59 8.84 6.33
CA LEU A 45 -10.25 8.40 6.68
C LEU A 45 -10.20 7.75 8.06
N LYS A 46 -10.88 8.32 9.05
CA LYS A 46 -10.98 7.75 10.40
C LYS A 46 -11.74 6.42 10.42
N ALA A 47 -12.84 6.32 9.68
CA ALA A 47 -13.66 5.11 9.61
C ALA A 47 -12.98 3.95 8.84
N ASN A 48 -12.04 4.24 7.94
CA ASN A 48 -11.40 3.25 7.05
C ASN A 48 -9.88 3.20 7.20
N THR A 49 -9.38 3.48 8.39
CA THR A 49 -7.95 3.71 8.65
C THR A 49 -7.01 2.55 8.28
N ASN A 50 -7.55 1.33 8.15
CA ASN A 50 -6.79 0.12 7.76
C ASN A 50 -7.35 -0.56 6.51
N THR A 51 -8.29 0.07 5.81
CA THR A 51 -8.90 -0.51 4.61
C THR A 51 -8.28 0.11 3.36
N PRO A 52 -7.68 -0.67 2.45
CA PRO A 52 -7.19 -0.14 1.19
C PRO A 52 -8.33 0.48 0.37
N PHE A 53 -8.09 1.67 -0.18
CA PHE A 53 -9.02 2.29 -1.13
C PHE A 53 -8.78 1.79 -2.56
N LEU A 54 -7.59 1.31 -2.85
CA LEU A 54 -7.20 0.72 -4.12
C LEU A 54 -6.31 -0.50 -3.84
N SER A 55 -6.53 -1.58 -4.57
CA SER A 55 -5.62 -2.72 -4.64
C SER A 55 -5.38 -3.06 -6.10
N LEU A 56 -4.13 -3.33 -6.43
CA LEU A 56 -3.69 -3.82 -7.72
C LEU A 56 -3.12 -5.21 -7.54
N GLN A 57 -3.44 -6.11 -8.44
CA GLN A 57 -2.93 -7.49 -8.44
C GLN A 57 -2.34 -7.78 -9.81
N ALA A 58 -1.13 -8.33 -9.85
CA ALA A 58 -0.53 -8.77 -11.11
C ALA A 58 -1.31 -9.96 -11.65
N THR A 59 -1.57 -9.95 -12.95
CA THR A 59 -2.15 -11.09 -13.66
C THR A 59 -1.07 -12.16 -13.78
N GLN A 60 -1.18 -13.23 -13.01
CA GLN A 60 -0.28 -14.39 -13.09
C GLN A 60 -0.98 -15.59 -13.69
N ASN A 61 -0.21 -16.38 -14.47
CA ASN A 61 -0.70 -17.61 -15.08
C ASN A 61 -0.39 -18.86 -14.24
N ASP A 62 0.42 -18.75 -13.18
CA ASP A 62 0.78 -19.89 -12.33
C ASP A 62 0.03 -19.84 -10.99
N PRO A 63 -0.94 -20.74 -10.76
CA PRO A 63 -1.70 -20.78 -9.51
C PRO A 63 -0.86 -21.25 -8.30
N CYS A 64 0.35 -21.75 -8.52
CA CYS A 64 1.24 -22.24 -7.46
C CYS A 64 2.16 -21.18 -6.88
N GLU A 65 2.07 -19.93 -7.32
CA GLU A 65 2.96 -18.84 -6.89
C GLU A 65 2.23 -17.76 -6.09
N SER A 66 2.99 -17.04 -5.25
CA SER A 66 2.50 -15.83 -4.58
C SER A 66 2.20 -14.75 -5.61
N ILE A 67 0.97 -14.29 -5.69
CA ILE A 67 0.55 -13.26 -6.65
C ILE A 67 1.01 -11.89 -6.13
N PRO A 68 1.80 -11.13 -6.91
CA PRO A 68 2.19 -9.78 -6.53
C PRO A 68 0.97 -8.88 -6.36
N MET A 69 0.95 -8.12 -5.27
CA MET A 69 -0.14 -7.21 -4.92
C MET A 69 0.40 -5.87 -4.46
N ILE A 70 -0.29 -4.80 -4.82
CA ILE A 70 -0.07 -3.45 -4.30
C ILE A 70 -1.36 -2.95 -3.68
N GLN A 71 -1.25 -2.42 -2.47
CA GLN A 71 -2.37 -1.84 -1.74
C GLN A 71 -2.09 -0.39 -1.37
N TYR A 72 -3.11 0.44 -1.53
CA TYR A 72 -3.07 1.86 -1.20
C TYR A 72 -4.06 2.13 -0.09
N THR A 73 -3.56 2.62 1.02
CA THR A 73 -4.36 3.01 2.18
C THR A 73 -4.13 4.48 2.50
N ALA A 74 -5.19 5.22 2.77
CA ALA A 74 -5.11 6.61 3.22
C ALA A 74 -5.41 6.67 4.71
N LYS A 75 -4.51 7.31 5.49
CA LYS A 75 -4.70 7.58 6.93
C LYS A 75 -4.83 9.06 7.19
N SER A 76 -5.69 9.41 8.13
CA SER A 76 -5.78 10.76 8.67
C SER A 76 -4.42 11.21 9.23
N LEU A 77 -4.03 12.45 8.95
CA LEU A 77 -2.79 13.04 9.51
C LEU A 77 -2.83 13.09 11.03
N GLN A 78 -4.00 13.26 11.62
CA GLN A 78 -4.18 13.24 13.07
C GLN A 78 -3.82 11.87 13.65
N VAL A 79 -4.29 10.77 13.03
CA VAL A 79 -3.94 9.40 13.43
C VAL A 79 -2.43 9.16 13.30
N VAL A 80 -1.83 9.57 12.20
CA VAL A 80 -0.38 9.46 11.98
C VAL A 80 0.39 10.23 13.04
N HIS A 81 -0.05 11.45 13.38
CA HIS A 81 0.57 12.25 14.43
C HIS A 81 0.52 11.54 15.80
N TYR A 82 -0.64 10.98 16.18
CA TYR A 82 -0.77 10.21 17.42
C TYR A 82 0.12 8.96 17.46
N MET A 83 0.42 8.37 16.30
CA MET A 83 1.32 7.23 16.20
C MET A 83 2.80 7.60 16.25
N GLY A 84 3.16 8.89 16.38
CA GLY A 84 4.55 9.35 16.36
C GLY A 84 5.07 9.71 14.97
N GLY A 85 4.17 10.07 14.05
CA GLY A 85 4.51 10.41 12.68
C GLY A 85 4.74 9.18 11.78
N PRO A 86 5.36 9.35 10.59
CA PRO A 86 5.65 8.26 9.67
C PRO A 86 6.47 7.13 10.31
N ASP A 87 7.42 7.47 11.18
CA ASP A 87 8.24 6.50 11.90
C ASP A 87 7.41 5.59 12.78
N GLY A 88 6.54 6.16 13.61
CA GLY A 88 5.69 5.38 14.50
C GLY A 88 4.68 4.51 13.75
N VAL A 89 4.23 4.94 12.56
CA VAL A 89 3.39 4.10 11.69
C VAL A 89 4.19 2.91 11.17
N ILE A 90 5.42 3.11 10.66
CA ILE A 90 6.30 2.03 10.20
C ILE A 90 6.62 1.08 11.35
N ASP A 91 6.96 1.57 12.53
CA ASP A 91 7.26 0.74 13.69
C ASP A 91 6.04 -0.12 14.09
N THR A 92 4.84 0.44 13.99
CA THR A 92 3.59 -0.32 14.21
C THR A 92 3.39 -1.42 13.17
N VAL A 93 3.68 -1.13 11.89
CA VAL A 93 3.60 -2.13 10.81
C VAL A 93 4.60 -3.25 11.05
N ILE A 94 5.85 -2.91 11.40
CA ILE A 94 6.91 -3.90 11.72
C ILE A 94 6.44 -4.80 12.86
N ALA A 95 6.00 -4.23 13.97
CA ALA A 95 5.54 -5.00 15.14
C ALA A 95 4.34 -5.94 14.82
N GLN A 96 3.42 -5.48 13.98
CA GLN A 96 2.30 -6.31 13.51
C GLN A 96 2.78 -7.47 12.64
N MET A 97 3.74 -7.24 11.75
CA MET A 97 4.29 -8.28 10.88
C MET A 97 5.14 -9.28 11.67
N GLU A 98 5.95 -8.84 12.63
CA GLU A 98 6.71 -9.70 13.55
C GLU A 98 5.77 -10.63 14.35
N SER A 99 4.64 -10.10 14.80
CA SER A 99 3.64 -10.89 15.52
C SER A 99 2.89 -11.89 14.63
N ALA A 100 2.69 -11.56 13.35
CA ALA A 100 1.91 -12.38 12.41
C ALA A 100 2.75 -13.46 11.71
N TYR A 101 4.04 -13.21 11.51
CA TYR A 101 4.92 -14.07 10.72
C TYR A 101 6.14 -14.50 11.53
N PRO A 102 6.23 -15.77 11.96
CA PRO A 102 7.31 -16.25 12.84
C PRO A 102 8.72 -16.14 12.25
N ASP A 103 8.85 -16.11 10.91
CA ASP A 103 10.11 -15.97 10.19
C ASP A 103 10.30 -14.56 9.57
N PHE A 104 9.55 -13.58 10.07
CA PHE A 104 9.72 -12.19 9.67
C PHE A 104 11.15 -11.73 9.92
N HIS A 105 11.71 -11.01 8.95
CA HIS A 105 13.00 -10.32 9.12
C HIS A 105 12.98 -9.00 8.36
N LEU A 106 13.36 -7.95 9.05
CA LEU A 106 13.49 -6.62 8.49
C LEU A 106 14.77 -6.56 7.64
N VAL A 107 14.62 -6.24 6.35
CA VAL A 107 15.75 -6.11 5.41
C VAL A 107 16.26 -4.67 5.38
N GLN A 108 15.35 -3.70 5.39
CA GLN A 108 15.70 -2.27 5.30
C GLN A 108 14.63 -1.41 5.96
N ARG A 109 15.07 -0.33 6.60
CA ARG A 109 14.20 0.76 7.10
C ARG A 109 14.89 2.08 6.79
N LEU A 110 14.18 3.01 6.19
CA LEU A 110 14.66 4.35 5.86
C LEU A 110 13.67 5.39 6.40
N SER A 111 14.19 6.34 7.16
CA SER A 111 13.46 7.52 7.60
C SER A 111 14.47 8.64 7.90
N PRO A 112 14.31 9.83 7.33
CA PRO A 112 13.32 10.19 6.32
C PRO A 112 13.54 9.46 4.97
N TYR A 113 12.46 9.19 4.25
CA TYR A 113 12.48 8.67 2.89
C TYR A 113 11.77 9.66 1.97
N LEU A 114 12.41 10.02 0.85
CA LEU A 114 11.88 11.02 -0.07
C LEU A 114 11.42 10.35 -1.36
N VAL A 115 10.15 10.53 -1.72
CA VAL A 115 9.57 10.10 -2.99
C VAL A 115 8.82 11.27 -3.61
N ALA A 116 9.16 11.60 -4.86
CA ALA A 116 8.53 12.69 -5.61
C ALA A 116 8.48 14.03 -4.83
N GLY A 117 9.48 14.28 -3.96
CA GLY A 117 9.54 15.49 -3.13
C GLY A 117 8.72 15.44 -1.84
N ALA A 118 7.95 14.38 -1.61
CA ALA A 118 7.23 14.18 -0.36
C ALA A 118 8.11 13.45 0.68
N ALA A 119 8.09 13.94 1.91
CA ALA A 119 8.74 13.26 3.02
C ALA A 119 7.89 12.09 3.51
N GLY A 120 8.55 11.02 3.91
CA GLY A 120 7.88 9.82 4.39
C GLY A 120 8.83 8.84 5.06
N ALA A 121 8.44 7.58 5.09
CA ALA A 121 9.23 6.49 5.59
C ALA A 121 9.07 5.25 4.69
N TYR A 122 10.06 4.36 4.75
CA TYR A 122 10.10 3.13 3.95
C TYR A 122 10.56 1.97 4.80
N MET A 123 9.98 0.80 4.55
CA MET A 123 10.51 -0.48 5.03
C MET A 123 10.45 -1.55 3.94
N LYS A 124 11.36 -2.50 4.06
CA LYS A 124 11.38 -3.76 3.31
C LYS A 124 11.64 -4.90 4.27
N ALA A 125 10.88 -5.96 4.12
CA ALA A 125 10.97 -7.14 4.95
C ALA A 125 10.79 -8.41 4.14
N GLY A 126 11.35 -9.52 4.63
CA GLY A 126 11.12 -10.86 4.12
C GLY A 126 10.33 -11.68 5.14
N MET A 127 9.50 -12.59 4.64
CA MET A 127 8.71 -13.51 5.43
C MET A 127 8.23 -14.68 4.57
N SER A 128 7.67 -15.70 5.23
CA SER A 128 6.93 -16.73 4.50
C SER A 128 5.43 -16.62 4.76
N VAL A 129 4.67 -16.90 3.74
CA VAL A 129 3.20 -16.99 3.79
C VAL A 129 2.74 -18.38 3.36
N LEU A 130 1.60 -18.81 3.89
CA LEU A 130 0.94 -20.05 3.45
C LEU A 130 -0.19 -19.67 2.47
N ASN A 131 -0.29 -20.39 1.36
CA ASN A 131 -1.48 -20.26 0.53
C ASN A 131 -2.65 -21.06 1.09
N GLU A 132 -3.80 -21.01 0.42
CA GLU A 132 -5.01 -21.76 0.79
C GLU A 132 -4.83 -23.30 0.79
N HIS A 133 -3.79 -23.80 0.12
CA HIS A 133 -3.44 -25.23 0.09
C HIS A 133 -2.36 -25.59 1.14
N GLY A 134 -1.97 -24.66 2.02
CA GLY A 134 -0.94 -24.87 3.03
C GLY A 134 0.50 -24.92 2.50
N VAL A 135 0.73 -24.54 1.26
CA VAL A 135 2.08 -24.45 0.68
C VAL A 135 2.75 -23.17 1.14
N LYS A 136 3.98 -23.32 1.65
CA LYS A 136 4.79 -22.19 2.16
C LYS A 136 5.56 -21.52 1.03
N PHE A 137 5.43 -20.19 0.92
CA PHE A 137 6.15 -19.34 -0.03
C PHE A 137 6.98 -18.30 0.69
N SER A 138 8.17 -18.05 0.17
CA SER A 138 8.98 -16.90 0.60
C SER A 138 8.49 -15.64 -0.11
N CYS A 139 8.15 -14.62 0.66
CA CYS A 139 7.63 -13.36 0.17
C CYS A 139 8.49 -12.19 0.63
N VAL A 140 8.47 -11.12 -0.15
CA VAL A 140 8.95 -9.81 0.24
C VAL A 140 7.76 -8.86 0.40
N SER A 141 7.82 -8.01 1.41
CA SER A 141 6.91 -6.89 1.59
C SER A 141 7.70 -5.59 1.61
N GLU A 142 7.21 -4.60 0.89
CA GLU A 142 7.74 -3.24 0.90
C GLU A 142 6.61 -2.28 1.24
N VAL A 143 6.85 -1.37 2.18
CA VAL A 143 5.86 -0.38 2.61
C VAL A 143 6.47 1.01 2.50
N ILE A 144 5.77 1.90 1.81
CA ILE A 144 6.13 3.30 1.66
C ILE A 144 5.04 4.14 2.30
N LEU A 145 5.42 5.08 3.14
CA LEU A 145 4.56 6.13 3.66
C LEU A 145 4.93 7.45 3.00
N LEU A 146 3.92 8.17 2.55
CA LEU A 146 4.06 9.51 1.96
C LEU A 146 3.14 10.48 2.67
N LEU A 147 3.69 11.57 3.21
CA LEU A 147 2.89 12.63 3.80
C LEU A 147 2.37 13.56 2.70
N ALA A 148 1.07 13.56 2.50
CA ALA A 148 0.37 14.55 1.69
C ALA A 148 -0.18 15.68 2.56
N SER A 149 -0.69 16.75 1.94
CA SER A 149 -1.26 17.90 2.66
C SER A 149 -2.51 17.56 3.49
N ARG A 150 -3.27 16.52 3.11
CA ARG A 150 -4.57 16.17 3.70
C ARG A 150 -4.61 14.80 4.38
N TYR A 151 -3.69 13.90 4.03
CA TYR A 151 -3.63 12.53 4.55
C TYR A 151 -2.22 11.95 4.41
N CYS A 152 -1.97 10.84 5.07
CA CYS A 152 -0.80 10.01 4.83
C CYS A 152 -1.21 8.86 3.89
N LEU A 153 -0.52 8.75 2.76
CA LEU A 153 -0.66 7.63 1.86
C LEU A 153 0.29 6.51 2.30
N ILE A 154 -0.25 5.31 2.44
CA ILE A 154 0.51 4.09 2.69
C ILE A 154 0.39 3.22 1.45
N VAL A 155 1.51 2.89 0.84
CA VAL A 155 1.59 1.97 -0.29
C VAL A 155 2.32 0.72 0.16
N GLY A 156 1.61 -0.40 0.20
CA GLY A 156 2.16 -1.70 0.54
C GLY A 156 2.28 -2.57 -0.72
N PHE A 157 3.47 -3.08 -0.98
CA PHE A 157 3.72 -4.11 -1.96
C PHE A 157 3.97 -5.44 -1.26
N SER A 158 3.45 -6.53 -1.81
CA SER A 158 3.80 -7.90 -1.43
C SER A 158 3.93 -8.77 -2.68
N GLY A 159 4.89 -9.67 -2.67
CA GLY A 159 5.12 -10.56 -3.80
C GLY A 159 6.21 -11.59 -3.53
N PRO A 160 6.57 -12.43 -4.53
CA PRO A 160 7.63 -13.41 -4.40
C PRO A 160 8.95 -12.78 -3.98
N SER A 161 9.71 -13.50 -3.15
CA SER A 161 11.07 -13.08 -2.79
C SER A 161 12.07 -13.26 -3.94
N ASP A 162 11.77 -14.15 -4.88
CA ASP A 162 12.56 -14.39 -6.07
C ASP A 162 12.56 -13.15 -6.98
N PRO A 163 13.72 -12.53 -7.24
CA PRO A 163 13.81 -11.32 -8.08
C PRO A 163 13.31 -11.53 -9.51
N ASP A 164 13.50 -12.73 -10.07
CA ASP A 164 13.11 -13.05 -11.45
C ASP A 164 11.59 -13.18 -11.61
N LYS A 165 10.89 -13.44 -10.50
CA LYS A 165 9.44 -13.56 -10.44
C LYS A 165 8.74 -12.30 -9.92
N ARG A 166 9.51 -11.35 -9.41
CA ARG A 166 9.00 -10.12 -8.83
C ARG A 166 8.97 -9.01 -9.88
N PRO A 167 7.82 -8.39 -10.16
CA PRO A 167 7.71 -7.26 -11.07
C PRO A 167 8.22 -5.95 -10.41
N ALA A 168 9.49 -5.94 -9.98
CA ALA A 168 10.09 -4.81 -9.27
C ALA A 168 10.09 -3.53 -10.12
N ALA A 169 10.32 -3.66 -11.43
CA ALA A 169 10.28 -2.53 -12.36
C ALA A 169 8.87 -1.91 -12.44
N ASP A 170 7.82 -2.74 -12.35
CA ASP A 170 6.44 -2.26 -12.33
C ASP A 170 6.13 -1.54 -11.03
N PHE A 171 6.58 -2.06 -9.89
CA PHE A 171 6.39 -1.40 -8.59
C PHE A 171 7.05 -0.03 -8.58
N ASP A 172 8.31 0.07 -9.01
CA ASP A 172 9.02 1.35 -9.11
C ASP A 172 8.31 2.34 -10.06
N ALA A 173 7.83 1.86 -11.21
CA ALA A 173 7.10 2.68 -12.16
C ALA A 173 5.79 3.20 -11.57
N ILE A 174 5.04 2.35 -10.88
CA ILE A 174 3.80 2.71 -10.19
C ILE A 174 4.06 3.77 -9.13
N ILE A 175 5.07 3.57 -8.27
CA ILE A 175 5.41 4.53 -7.21
C ILE A 175 5.79 5.90 -7.78
N ARG A 176 6.59 5.93 -8.86
CA ARG A 176 6.96 7.18 -9.54
C ARG A 176 5.79 7.88 -10.24
N SER A 177 4.75 7.14 -10.58
CA SER A 177 3.55 7.67 -11.23
C SER A 177 2.56 8.31 -10.25
N ILE A 178 2.73 8.09 -8.93
CA ILE A 178 1.83 8.63 -7.90
C ILE A 178 1.84 10.15 -7.97
N ARG A 179 0.64 10.72 -8.02
CA ARG A 179 0.38 12.17 -7.94
C ARG A 179 -0.69 12.40 -6.89
N ILE A 180 -0.42 13.38 -6.03
CA ILE A 180 -1.35 13.85 -5.01
C ILE A 180 -1.57 15.33 -5.28
N VAL A 181 -2.81 15.69 -5.63
CA VAL A 181 -3.22 17.04 -6.07
C VAL A 181 -3.90 17.78 -4.90
#